data_f0dc2abc11ae7077d7d9b08253c10290
#
_entry.id   f0dc2abc11ae7077d7d9b08253c10290
#
_cell.length_a   1.000
_cell.length_b   1.000
_cell.length_c   1.000
_cell.angle_alpha   90.00
_cell.angle_beta   90.00
_cell.angle_gamma   90.00
#
_symmetry.space_group_name_H-M   'P 1'
#
loop_
_entity.id
_entity.type
_entity.pdbx_description
1 polymer ?
#
loop_
_entity_poly.entity_id
_entity_poly.type
_entity_poly.pdbx_seq_one_letter_code
_entity_poly.pdbx_strand_id
1 'polypeptide(L)'
;LESISVSVKPDNLSRIEGIGPKLEAMLNENSIYTFRQLSDAAPAQLQGILDKGGEAYRIHDPGTWPEQAKLLAEGKIEDFEKLTLELKGGKRVD
;
A
#
# COMPACT_ATOMS: atom_id res chain seq x y z
N LEU A 1 17.81 19.50 13.40
CA LEU A 1 16.93 19.35 13.66
C LEU A 1 15.80 18.95 12.89
N GLU A 2 14.89 19.51 13.04
CA GLU A 2 13.67 19.20 12.56
C GLU A 2 13.60 19.10 11.12
N SER A 3 14.43 19.65 10.44
CA SER A 3 14.38 19.61 9.01
C SER A 3 14.37 18.20 8.44
N ILE A 4 14.76 17.25 9.24
CA ILE A 4 14.79 15.90 8.78
C ILE A 4 13.43 15.40 8.41
N SER A 5 12.44 15.76 9.16
CA SER A 5 11.11 15.25 8.94
C SER A 5 10.47 15.73 7.66
N VAL A 6 10.98 16.83 7.09
CA VAL A 6 10.34 17.35 5.90
C VAL A 6 10.91 16.76 4.63
N SER A 7 11.88 15.89 4.74
CA SER A 7 12.51 15.37 3.54
C SER A 7 11.71 14.25 2.87
N VAL A 8 10.71 13.70 3.54
CA VAL A 8 9.93 12.60 2.99
C VAL A 8 8.75 13.13 2.20
N LYS A 9 8.71 12.79 0.91
CA LYS A 9 7.57 13.13 0.07
C LYS A 9 6.67 11.94 -0.03
N PRO A 10 5.37 12.11 0.19
CA PRO A 10 4.44 10.98 0.06
C PRO A 10 4.38 10.50 -1.39
N ASP A 11 4.28 9.19 -1.55
CA ASP A 11 4.00 8.61 -2.85
C ASP A 11 2.49 8.49 -3.01
N ASN A 12 2.05 8.31 -4.25
CA ASN A 12 0.64 8.10 -4.51
C ASN A 12 0.31 6.62 -4.29
N LEU A 13 -0.04 6.28 -3.06
CA LEU A 13 -0.30 4.88 -2.70
C LEU A 13 -1.51 4.32 -3.42
N SER A 14 -2.38 5.18 -3.95
CA SER A 14 -3.54 4.69 -4.69
C SER A 14 -3.16 4.06 -6.04
N ARG A 15 -1.88 4.12 -6.44
CA ARG A 15 -1.42 3.38 -7.60
C ARG A 15 -1.43 1.87 -7.34
N ILE A 16 -1.38 1.47 -6.07
CA ILE A 16 -1.39 0.06 -5.68
C ILE A 16 -2.78 -0.51 -5.99
N GLU A 17 -2.81 -1.66 -6.67
CA GLU A 17 -4.09 -2.31 -6.96
C GLU A 17 -4.73 -2.71 -5.64
N GLY A 18 -5.94 -2.24 -5.41
CA GLY A 18 -6.66 -2.48 -4.18
C GLY A 18 -6.66 -1.32 -3.20
N ILE A 19 -5.90 -0.26 -3.47
CA ILE A 19 -5.87 0.91 -2.60
C ILE A 19 -6.49 2.11 -3.30
N GLY A 20 -7.62 2.58 -2.77
CA GLY A 20 -8.26 3.81 -3.25
C GLY A 20 -7.94 4.98 -2.34
N PRO A 21 -8.51 6.15 -2.61
CA PRO A 21 -8.18 7.36 -1.84
C PRO A 21 -8.45 7.26 -0.35
N LYS A 22 -9.51 6.55 0.06
CA LYS A 22 -9.82 6.44 1.48
C LYS A 22 -8.82 5.54 2.20
N LEU A 23 -8.41 4.45 1.54
CA LEU A 23 -7.40 3.58 2.12
C LEU A 23 -6.05 4.26 2.17
N GLU A 24 -5.74 5.05 1.15
CA GLU A 24 -4.50 5.82 1.15
C GLU A 24 -4.47 6.77 2.35
N ALA A 25 -5.57 7.46 2.60
CA ALA A 25 -5.65 8.37 3.75
C ALA A 25 -5.48 7.61 5.06
N MET A 26 -6.07 6.43 5.15
CA MET A 26 -5.96 5.61 6.34
C MET A 26 -4.53 5.15 6.58
N LEU A 27 -3.83 4.76 5.52
CA LEU A 27 -2.43 4.38 5.63
C LEU A 27 -1.58 5.57 6.07
N ASN A 28 -1.85 6.75 5.52
CA ASN A 28 -1.14 7.97 5.90
C ASN A 28 -1.34 8.27 7.38
N GLU A 29 -2.55 8.06 7.90
CA GLU A 29 -2.83 8.29 9.32
C GLU A 29 -2.04 7.33 10.20
N ASN A 30 -1.60 6.22 9.65
CA ASN A 30 -0.81 5.23 10.36
C ASN A 30 0.66 5.30 9.97
N SER A 31 1.10 6.46 9.50
CA SER A 31 2.50 6.76 9.19
C SER A 31 3.07 6.00 8.01
N ILE A 32 2.21 5.53 7.11
CA ILE A 32 2.65 4.89 5.88
C ILE A 32 2.36 5.85 4.74
N TYR A 33 3.42 6.48 4.22
CA TYR A 33 3.32 7.51 3.19
C TYR A 33 3.98 7.15 1.88
N THR A 34 4.93 6.21 1.91
CA THR A 34 5.75 5.93 0.73
C THR A 34 5.64 4.46 0.35
N PHE A 35 5.97 4.18 -0.91
CA PHE A 35 6.01 2.78 -1.35
C PHE A 35 7.02 1.99 -0.54
N ARG A 36 8.14 2.62 -0.16
CA ARG A 36 9.14 1.93 0.64
C ARG A 36 8.58 1.52 2.00
N GLN A 37 7.88 2.44 2.65
CA GLN A 37 7.27 2.14 3.93
C GLN A 37 6.22 1.04 3.81
N LEU A 38 5.42 1.09 2.75
CA LEU A 38 4.40 0.07 2.54
C LEU A 38 5.03 -1.28 2.23
N SER A 39 6.14 -1.29 1.49
CA SER A 39 6.83 -2.55 1.17
C SER A 39 7.41 -3.20 2.42
N ASP A 40 7.74 -2.41 3.44
CA ASP A 40 8.30 -2.92 4.68
C ASP A 40 7.22 -3.33 5.69
N ALA A 41 5.97 -3.02 5.42
CA ALA A 41 4.89 -3.35 6.35
C ALA A 41 4.49 -4.82 6.22
N ALA A 42 4.26 -5.46 7.36
CA ALA A 42 3.80 -6.85 7.35
C ALA A 42 2.31 -6.88 7.00
N PRO A 43 1.84 -7.91 6.30
CA PRO A 43 0.41 -8.04 6.02
C PRO A 43 -0.46 -7.99 7.27
N ALA A 44 0.01 -8.57 8.37
CA ALA A 44 -0.74 -8.54 9.63
C ALA A 44 -0.88 -7.12 10.17
N GLN A 45 0.15 -6.29 9.99
CA GLN A 45 0.09 -4.89 10.40
C GLN A 45 -0.94 -4.14 9.57
N LEU A 46 -0.94 -4.38 8.26
CA LEU A 46 -1.87 -3.74 7.36
C LEU A 46 -3.30 -4.19 7.64
N GLN A 47 -3.48 -5.47 7.95
CA GLN A 47 -4.80 -5.98 8.29
C GLN A 47 -5.30 -5.32 9.58
N GLY A 48 -4.42 -5.09 10.54
CA GLY A 48 -4.78 -4.39 11.76
C GLY A 48 -5.26 -2.98 11.52
N ILE A 49 -4.62 -2.28 10.55
CA ILE A 49 -5.04 -0.94 10.16
C ILE A 49 -6.44 -0.99 9.56
N LEU A 50 -6.69 -1.96 8.68
CA LEU A 50 -8.00 -2.11 8.05
C LEU A 50 -9.08 -2.42 9.10
N ASP A 51 -8.75 -3.28 10.07
CA ASP A 51 -9.70 -3.64 11.10
C ASP A 51 -10.16 -2.43 11.91
N LYS A 52 -9.27 -1.48 12.13
CA LYS A 52 -9.61 -0.25 12.84
C LYS A 52 -10.61 0.60 12.09
N GLY A 53 -10.66 0.46 10.78
CA GLY A 53 -11.57 1.23 9.95
C GLY A 53 -12.99 0.68 9.91
N GLY A 54 -13.21 -0.51 10.47
CA GLY A 54 -14.52 -1.12 10.52
C GLY A 54 -14.78 -2.06 9.38
N GLU A 55 -16.00 -2.58 9.34
CA GLU A 55 -16.36 -3.63 8.38
C GLU A 55 -16.16 -3.24 6.93
N ALA A 56 -16.37 -1.99 6.60
CA ALA A 56 -16.23 -1.55 5.21
C ALA A 56 -14.81 -1.77 4.69
N TYR A 57 -13.82 -1.80 5.59
CA TYR A 57 -12.43 -1.95 5.19
C TYR A 57 -11.90 -3.36 5.39
N ARG A 58 -12.58 -4.17 6.18
CA ARG A 58 -12.13 -5.55 6.43
C ARG A 58 -12.20 -6.44 5.20
N ILE A 59 -13.02 -6.07 4.22
CA ILE A 59 -13.17 -6.87 3.02
C ILE A 59 -11.95 -6.78 2.10
N HIS A 60 -11.07 -5.82 2.34
CA HIS A 60 -9.87 -5.68 1.52
C HIS A 60 -8.80 -6.68 1.95
N ASP A 61 -8.02 -7.12 0.98
CA ASP A 61 -6.94 -8.07 1.26
C ASP A 61 -5.61 -7.39 0.99
N PRO A 62 -4.85 -7.02 2.04
CA PRO A 62 -3.58 -6.32 1.84
C PRO A 62 -2.41 -7.24 1.53
N GLY A 63 -2.65 -8.52 1.27
CA GLY A 63 -1.58 -9.50 1.11
C GLY A 63 -0.58 -9.19 0.02
N THR A 64 -1.01 -8.54 -1.07
CA THR A 64 -0.10 -8.22 -2.17
C THR A 64 0.37 -6.77 -2.15
N TRP A 65 -0.11 -5.95 -1.22
CA TRP A 65 0.27 -4.54 -1.19
C TRP A 65 1.77 -4.31 -0.99
N PRO A 66 2.44 -5.00 -0.04
CA PRO A 66 3.89 -4.82 0.09
C PRO A 66 4.66 -5.24 -1.15
N GLU A 67 4.25 -6.31 -1.79
CA GLU A 67 4.89 -6.79 -3.01
C GLU A 67 4.77 -5.76 -4.13
N GLN A 68 3.58 -5.22 -4.33
CA GLN A 68 3.36 -4.18 -5.33
C GLN A 68 4.18 -2.95 -5.02
N ALA A 69 4.18 -2.55 -3.74
CA ALA A 69 4.90 -1.36 -3.31
C ALA A 69 6.40 -1.52 -3.52
N LYS A 70 6.92 -2.72 -3.29
CA LYS A 70 8.34 -2.97 -3.49
C LYS A 70 8.73 -2.76 -4.94
N LEU A 71 7.92 -3.26 -5.87
CA LEU A 71 8.21 -3.09 -7.28
C LEU A 71 8.23 -1.60 -7.66
N LEU A 72 7.26 -0.84 -7.16
CA LEU A 72 7.23 0.59 -7.45
C LEU A 72 8.39 1.33 -6.79
N ALA A 73 8.76 0.96 -5.57
CA ALA A 73 9.86 1.59 -4.88
C ALA A 73 11.19 1.34 -5.59
N GLU A 74 11.31 0.19 -6.25
CA GLU A 74 12.52 -0.18 -6.98
C GLU A 74 12.51 0.29 -8.43
N GLY A 75 11.45 0.94 -8.86
CA GLY A 75 11.32 1.43 -10.23
C GLY A 75 11.01 0.34 -11.25
N LYS A 76 10.58 -0.83 -10.79
CA LYS A 76 10.28 -1.95 -11.67
C LYS A 76 8.86 -1.86 -12.19
N ILE A 77 8.61 -0.85 -13.01
CA ILE A 77 7.27 -0.50 -13.47
C ILE A 77 6.65 -1.60 -14.31
N GLU A 78 7.42 -2.20 -15.21
CA GLU A 78 6.88 -3.26 -16.06
C GLU A 78 6.46 -4.48 -15.25
N ASP A 79 7.27 -4.83 -14.25
CA ASP A 79 6.93 -5.96 -13.38
C ASP A 79 5.69 -5.66 -12.56
N PHE A 80 5.59 -4.40 -12.10
CA PHE A 80 4.40 -3.97 -11.37
C PHE A 80 3.16 -4.09 -12.24
N GLU A 81 3.24 -3.65 -13.50
CA GLU A 81 2.10 -3.72 -14.39
C GLU A 81 1.69 -5.15 -14.70
N LYS A 82 2.67 -6.04 -14.85
CA LYS A 82 2.37 -7.45 -15.07
C LYS A 82 1.66 -8.05 -13.86
N LEU A 83 2.13 -7.70 -12.68
CA LEU A 83 1.50 -8.21 -11.46
C LEU A 83 0.07 -7.71 -11.35
N THR A 84 -0.18 -6.43 -11.64
CA THR A 84 -1.52 -5.88 -11.50
C THR A 84 -2.53 -6.52 -12.45
N LEU A 85 -2.06 -7.04 -13.59
CA LEU A 85 -2.94 -7.76 -14.48
C LEU A 85 -3.45 -9.06 -13.88
N GLU A 86 -2.72 -9.59 -12.89
CA GLU A 86 -3.11 -10.83 -12.20
C GLU A 86 -3.95 -10.56 -10.95
N LEU A 87 -4.13 -9.29 -10.59
CA LEU A 87 -4.78 -8.95 -9.33
C LEU A 87 -6.17 -8.40 -9.55
N LYS A 88 -7.00 -8.56 -8.53
CA LYS A 88 -8.31 -7.93 -8.51
C LYS A 88 -8.55 -7.51 -7.06
N GLY A 89 -8.64 -6.20 -6.83
CA GLY A 89 -8.81 -5.67 -5.49
C GLY A 89 -7.66 -6.02 -4.56
N GLY A 90 -6.45 -6.15 -5.12
CA GLY A 90 -5.26 -6.50 -4.35
C GLY A 90 -5.02 -8.00 -4.21
N LYS A 91 -5.96 -8.83 -4.68
CA LYS A 91 -5.84 -10.29 -4.56
C LYS A 91 -5.46 -10.92 -5.88
N ARG A 92 -4.69 -12.00 -5.81
CA ARG A 92 -4.43 -12.81 -7.00
C ARG A 92 -5.71 -13.54 -7.40
N VAL A 93 -5.95 -13.56 -8.70
CA VAL A 93 -7.12 -14.23 -9.25
C VAL A 93 -6.64 -15.46 -10.00
N ASP A 94 -7.16 -16.61 -9.64
CA ASP A 94 -6.77 -17.86 -10.28
C ASP A 94 -7.63 -18.17 -11.49
#